data_a8f58df44c6b07528d909688d72fdc2c
#
_entry.id   a8f58df44c6b07528d909688d72fdc2c
#
_cell.length_a   1.000
_cell.length_b   1.000
_cell.length_c   1.000
_cell.angle_alpha   90.00
_cell.angle_beta   90.00
_cell.angle_gamma   90.00
#
_symmetry.space_group_name_H-M   'P 1'
#
loop_
_entity.id
_entity.type
_entity.pdbx_description
1 polymer ?
#
loop_
_entity_poly.entity_id
_entity_poly.type
_entity_poly.pdbx_seq_one_letter_code
_entity_poly.pdbx_strand_id
1 'polypeptide(L)'
;MKIHHIGYLTSNIHKTSKEFSFLNLQKGRIIKDKKFKTDICFLYGKNLSIELIKPHKNNYGLIKLRNKGSIAYHIGFKSNNFFNDYK
;
A
#
# COMPACT_ATOMS: atom_id res chain seq x y z
N MET A 1 -15.21 -10.27 9.36
CA MET A 1 -13.96 -9.48 9.26
C MET A 1 -14.04 -8.56 8.07
N LYS A 2 -13.81 -7.29 8.28
CA LYS A 2 -13.83 -6.32 7.18
C LYS A 2 -12.42 -6.05 6.70
N ILE A 3 -12.25 -5.95 5.38
CA ILE A 3 -10.98 -5.54 4.79
C ILE A 3 -10.75 -4.07 5.12
N HIS A 4 -9.62 -3.77 5.76
CA HIS A 4 -9.25 -2.40 6.12
C HIS A 4 -8.54 -1.70 4.95
N HIS A 5 -7.59 -2.39 4.36
CA HIS A 5 -6.85 -1.81 3.23
C HIS A 5 -6.19 -2.90 2.40
N ILE A 6 -5.81 -2.52 1.19
CA ILE A 6 -5.04 -3.36 0.27
C ILE A 6 -3.70 -2.68 0.04
N GLY A 7 -2.62 -3.41 0.22
CA GLY A 7 -1.28 -2.91 -0.09
C GLY A 7 -0.99 -3.06 -1.57
N TYR A 8 -0.54 -1.99 -2.20
CA TYR A 8 -0.31 -1.93 -3.63
C TYR A 8 1.09 -1.40 -3.90
N LEU A 9 1.95 -2.24 -4.46
CA LEU A 9 3.33 -1.87 -4.77
C LEU A 9 3.39 -1.01 -6.03
N THR A 10 4.16 0.09 -5.95
CA THR A 10 4.30 1.00 -7.08
C THR A 10 5.73 1.53 -7.16
N SER A 11 6.10 2.00 -8.34
CA SER A 11 7.35 2.73 -8.55
C SER A 11 7.14 4.25 -8.52
N ASN A 12 5.89 4.71 -8.55
CA ASN A 12 5.58 6.14 -8.58
C ASN A 12 4.22 6.38 -7.92
N ILE A 13 4.26 6.87 -6.67
CA ILE A 13 3.05 7.09 -5.88
C ILE A 13 2.10 8.09 -6.55
N HIS A 14 2.62 9.20 -7.06
CA HIS A 14 1.76 10.22 -7.68
C HIS A 14 1.05 9.69 -8.92
N LYS A 15 1.77 8.99 -9.78
CA LYS A 15 1.19 8.42 -10.99
C LYS A 15 0.11 7.40 -10.64
N THR A 16 0.40 6.49 -9.73
CA THR A 16 -0.55 5.45 -9.33
C THR A 16 -1.77 6.04 -8.64
N SER A 17 -1.59 7.06 -7.80
CA SER A 17 -2.74 7.71 -7.15
C SER A 17 -3.68 8.32 -8.18
N LYS A 18 -3.16 8.86 -9.28
CA LYS A 18 -3.99 9.37 -10.37
C LYS A 18 -4.75 8.25 -11.08
N GLU A 19 -4.12 7.09 -11.22
CA GLU A 19 -4.77 5.92 -11.83
C GLU A 19 -5.97 5.44 -11.01
N PHE A 20 -5.95 5.65 -9.70
CA PHE A 20 -7.06 5.31 -8.82
C PHE A 20 -8.05 6.45 -8.61
N SER A 21 -7.92 7.56 -9.34
CA SER A 21 -8.77 8.74 -9.14
C SER A 21 -10.26 8.46 -9.38
N PHE A 22 -10.58 7.48 -10.22
CA PHE A 22 -11.97 7.11 -10.50
C PHE A 22 -12.72 6.56 -9.27
N LEU A 23 -11.99 6.16 -8.23
CA LEU A 23 -12.59 5.66 -6.99
C LEU A 23 -12.92 6.78 -5.99
N ASN A 24 -12.55 8.03 -6.30
CA ASN A 24 -12.79 9.18 -5.44
C ASN A 24 -12.25 9.00 -4.02
N LEU A 25 -11.08 8.36 -3.91
CA LEU A 25 -10.41 8.18 -2.63
C LEU A 25 -9.65 9.45 -2.24
N GLN A 26 -9.62 9.72 -0.96
CA GLN A 26 -8.87 10.88 -0.46
C GLN A 26 -7.40 10.50 -0.28
N LYS A 27 -6.53 11.22 -0.98
CA LYS A 27 -5.09 10.99 -0.89
C LYS A 27 -4.52 11.58 0.40
N GLY A 28 -3.85 10.75 1.18
CA GLY A 28 -3.10 11.18 2.33
C GLY A 28 -1.72 11.71 1.93
N ARG A 29 -0.94 12.09 2.92
CA ARG A 29 0.44 12.52 2.67
C ARG A 29 1.36 11.31 2.51
N ILE A 30 2.50 11.54 1.88
CA ILE A 30 3.51 10.51 1.72
C ILE A 30 4.34 10.43 3.00
N ILE A 31 4.48 9.23 3.54
CA ILE A 31 5.25 8.96 4.75
C ILE A 31 6.45 8.10 4.38
N LYS A 32 7.64 8.55 4.76
CA LYS A 32 8.86 7.77 4.55
C LYS A 32 9.08 6.85 5.75
N ASP A 33 9.07 5.56 5.53
CA ASP A 33 9.32 4.56 6.56
C ASP A 33 10.74 4.00 6.38
N LYS A 34 11.65 4.49 7.20
CA LYS A 34 13.05 4.07 7.12
C LYS A 34 13.25 2.64 7.59
N LYS A 35 12.45 2.20 8.54
CA LYS A 35 12.55 0.84 9.09
C LYS A 35 12.22 -0.21 8.05
N PHE A 36 11.12 -0.01 7.33
CA PHE A 36 10.68 -0.93 6.30
C PHE A 36 11.17 -0.54 4.90
N LYS A 37 11.94 0.54 4.81
CA LYS A 37 12.55 1.00 3.54
C LYS A 37 11.51 1.22 2.44
N THR A 38 10.46 1.96 2.79
CA THR A 38 9.35 2.26 1.88
C THR A 38 8.89 3.69 2.04
N ASP A 39 8.33 4.25 0.95
CA ASP A 39 7.46 5.42 1.04
C ASP A 39 6.03 4.91 0.96
N ILE A 40 5.17 5.43 1.82
CA ILE A 40 3.80 4.97 1.95
C ILE A 40 2.85 6.15 1.76
N CYS A 41 1.78 5.92 1.03
CA CYS A 41 0.70 6.89 0.87
C CYS A 41 -0.63 6.17 0.88
N PHE A 42 -1.49 6.52 1.85
CA PHE A 42 -2.83 5.95 1.88
C PHE A 42 -3.78 6.74 0.99
N LEU A 43 -4.61 6.01 0.27
CA LEU A 43 -5.78 6.54 -0.41
C LEU A 43 -6.98 6.09 0.40
N TYR A 44 -7.63 7.04 1.08
CA TYR A 44 -8.68 6.74 2.06
C TYR A 44 -10.04 6.63 1.40
N GLY A 45 -10.71 5.51 1.61
CA GLY A 45 -12.08 5.30 1.21
C GLY A 45 -12.97 5.05 2.42
N LYS A 46 -14.29 5.06 2.18
CA LYS A 46 -15.27 4.85 3.25
C LYS A 46 -15.20 3.45 3.84
N ASN A 47 -15.11 2.44 2.98
CA ASN A 47 -15.13 1.04 3.39
C ASN A 47 -13.82 0.32 3.17
N LEU A 48 -12.98 0.86 2.30
CA LEU A 48 -11.71 0.26 1.92
C LEU A 48 -10.72 1.37 1.59
N SER A 49 -9.51 1.22 2.08
CA SER A 49 -8.40 2.11 1.72
C SER A 49 -7.36 1.35 0.93
N ILE A 50 -6.57 2.07 0.14
CA ILE A 50 -5.46 1.51 -0.60
C ILE A 50 -4.17 2.11 -0.04
N GLU A 51 -3.25 1.25 0.34
CA GLU A 51 -1.92 1.66 0.81
C GLU A 51 -0.95 1.56 -0.37
N LEU A 52 -0.57 2.70 -0.93
CA LEU A 52 0.44 2.73 -1.99
C LEU A 52 1.81 2.63 -1.35
N ILE A 53 2.61 1.68 -1.80
CA ILE A 53 3.91 1.38 -1.22
C ILE A 53 4.97 1.44 -2.30
N LYS A 54 5.89 2.38 -2.14
CA LYS A 54 7.03 2.50 -3.04
C LYS A 54 8.28 2.04 -2.30
N PRO A 55 8.86 0.89 -2.68
CA PRO A 55 10.10 0.44 -2.03
C PRO A 55 11.25 1.40 -2.31
N HIS A 56 12.08 1.64 -1.30
CA HIS A 56 13.34 2.35 -1.49
C HIS A 56 14.30 1.49 -2.31
N LYS A 57 15.34 2.12 -2.85
CA LYS A 57 16.32 1.44 -3.72
C LYS A 57 16.99 0.24 -3.05
N ASN A 58 17.15 0.29 -1.72
CA ASN A 58 17.78 -0.78 -0.95
C ASN A 58 16.81 -1.83 -0.43
N ASN A 59 15.53 -1.75 -0.82
CA ASN A 59 14.52 -2.74 -0.46
C ASN A 59 14.39 -3.76 -1.59
N TYR A 60 15.37 -4.66 -1.68
CA TYR A 60 15.47 -5.59 -2.80
C TYR A 60 14.31 -6.60 -2.85
N GLY A 61 13.83 -7.02 -1.68
CA GLY A 61 12.74 -7.98 -1.61
C GLY A 61 11.45 -7.47 -2.23
N LEU A 62 11.02 -6.26 -1.85
CA LEU A 62 9.80 -5.68 -2.37
C LEU A 62 9.95 -5.23 -3.82
N ILE A 63 11.14 -4.76 -4.22
CA ILE A 63 11.41 -4.42 -5.61
C ILE A 63 11.26 -5.66 -6.49
N LYS A 64 11.81 -6.78 -6.03
CA LYS A 64 11.71 -8.04 -6.75
C LYS A 64 10.26 -8.48 -6.91
N LEU A 65 9.46 -8.38 -5.84
CA LEU A 65 8.03 -8.69 -5.88
C LEU A 65 7.30 -7.82 -6.88
N ARG A 66 7.54 -6.50 -6.83
CA ARG A 66 6.92 -5.56 -7.76
C ARG A 66 7.25 -5.90 -9.20
N ASN A 67 8.51 -6.20 -9.48
CA ASN A 67 8.97 -6.51 -10.83
C ASN A 67 8.41 -7.82 -11.35
N LYS A 68 8.01 -8.73 -10.48
CA LYS A 68 7.33 -9.96 -10.85
C LYS A 68 5.83 -9.77 -11.10
N GLY A 69 5.31 -8.57 -10.93
CA GLY A 69 3.91 -8.28 -11.10
C GLY A 69 3.06 -8.52 -9.86
N SER A 70 3.67 -8.82 -8.71
CA SER A 70 2.95 -8.98 -7.43
C SER A 70 2.65 -7.62 -6.84
N ILE A 71 1.70 -6.93 -7.41
CA ILE A 71 1.40 -5.53 -7.12
C ILE A 71 0.64 -5.40 -5.81
N ALA A 72 -0.46 -6.13 -5.66
CA ALA A 72 -1.24 -6.16 -4.42
C ALA A 72 -0.68 -7.26 -3.53
N TYR A 73 0.20 -6.91 -2.59
CA TYR A 73 0.95 -7.92 -1.87
C TYR A 73 0.41 -8.24 -0.48
N HIS A 74 -0.50 -7.44 0.06
CA HIS A 74 -1.12 -7.78 1.32
C HIS A 74 -2.52 -7.18 1.41
N ILE A 75 -3.33 -7.79 2.27
CA ILE A 75 -4.66 -7.28 2.60
C ILE A 75 -4.73 -7.11 4.10
N GLY A 76 -5.02 -5.89 4.55
CA GLY A 76 -5.18 -5.59 5.96
C GLY A 76 -6.64 -5.72 6.38
N PHE A 77 -6.89 -6.33 7.52
CA PHE A 77 -8.24 -6.51 8.03
C PHE A 77 -8.46 -5.63 9.27
N LYS A 78 -9.66 -5.08 9.37
CA LYS A 78 -10.07 -4.32 10.55
C LYS A 78 -10.46 -5.29 11.65
N SER A 79 -9.48 -5.66 12.48
CA SER A 79 -9.62 -6.68 13.49
C SER A 79 -8.71 -6.37 14.67
N ASN A 80 -9.07 -6.83 15.88
CA ASN A 80 -8.21 -6.73 17.06
C ASN A 80 -6.95 -7.58 16.90
N ASN A 81 -7.00 -8.58 16.04
CA ASN A 81 -5.88 -9.48 15.77
C ASN A 81 -5.25 -9.21 14.41
N PHE A 82 -5.28 -7.96 13.99
CA PHE A 82 -4.84 -7.57 12.67
C PHE A 82 -3.46 -8.15 12.30
N PHE A 83 -2.48 -7.99 13.17
CA PHE A 83 -1.13 -8.46 12.88
C PHE A 83 -1.01 -9.98 12.83
N ASN A 84 -1.82 -10.68 13.59
CA ASN A 84 -1.85 -12.15 13.56
C ASN A 84 -2.54 -12.65 12.30
N ASP A 85 -3.65 -12.01 11.93
CA ASP A 85 -4.40 -12.36 10.72
C ASP A 85 -3.61 -12.08 9.46
N TYR A 86 -2.80 -11.04 9.51
CA TYR A 86 -2.04 -10.55 8.37
C TYR A 86 -0.89 -11.49 7.98
N LYS A 87 -0.31 -12.13 8.96
CA LYS A 87 0.80 -13.03 8.69
C LYS A 87 0.35 -14.22 7.85
#